data_3586b09f937251e3aad24bb284ea70b2
#
_entry.id   3586b09f937251e3aad24bb284ea70b2
#
_cell.length_a   1.000
_cell.length_b   1.000
_cell.length_c   1.000
_cell.angle_alpha   90.00
_cell.angle_beta   90.00
_cell.angle_gamma   90.00
#
_symmetry.space_group_name_H-M   'P 1'
#
loop_
_entity.id
_entity.type
_entity.pdbx_description
1 polymer ?
#
loop_
_entity_poly.entity_id
_entity_poly.type
_entity_poly.pdbx_seq_one_letter_code
_entity_poly.pdbx_strand_id
1 'polypeptide(L)'
;TRPSLFQQIGQVSASHRELMTGMENTQASCPFTNLLDLDAYREGMPYQVLADIREQGSFVHFDDPTTGVPYWAAVKRDALDFVSQNPGLFSSQIEGPFPMEPESEMQRETMQVMLDNAFIAMDPPKHMAHRRVVRDAFTPKAVAAMEPWLRQQAKAIVDRVAAAGSCEFVEEVAAELPLIAVLELMGVPQEDRKQFFEWTNIMAFGDDPDIATGPDEANAVSFEVILYAMELAKKQREGFTGPVIQALLEGEVDGEPISDEMFAWVFILIMVGGNESTRTATAHGMRLLMENPDQLQHLVDHPEDIPDAIEEMLRYNTAFIAMRRTATQDVEWNGYSFK
;
A
#
# COMPACT_ATOMS: atom_id res chain seq x y z
N THR A 1 -19.99 -29.40 19.68
CA THR A 1 -18.78 -28.73 19.16
C THR A 1 -19.22 -27.99 17.90
N ARG A 2 -19.26 -26.66 17.96
CA ARG A 2 -19.50 -25.82 16.76
C ARG A 2 -18.29 -25.96 15.85
N PRO A 3 -18.45 -26.07 14.52
CA PRO A 3 -17.33 -26.09 13.59
C PRO A 3 -16.52 -24.81 13.73
N SER A 4 -15.20 -24.89 13.57
CA SER A 4 -14.34 -23.70 13.60
C SER A 4 -14.69 -22.75 12.43
N LEU A 5 -14.36 -21.46 12.55
CA LEU A 5 -14.57 -20.47 11.49
C LEU A 5 -14.00 -20.95 10.15
N PHE A 6 -12.86 -21.62 10.17
CA PHE A 6 -12.21 -22.21 9.00
C PHE A 6 -13.02 -23.34 8.36
N GLN A 7 -13.76 -24.15 9.16
CA GLN A 7 -14.65 -25.20 8.63
C GLN A 7 -15.91 -24.60 7.96
N GLN A 8 -16.36 -23.43 8.41
CA GLN A 8 -17.48 -22.71 7.78
C GLN A 8 -17.06 -22.04 6.47
N ILE A 9 -15.84 -21.48 6.37
CA ILE A 9 -15.28 -20.89 5.15
C ILE A 9 -15.13 -21.97 4.06
N GLY A 10 -14.70 -23.19 4.42
CA GLY A 10 -14.59 -24.33 3.47
C GLY A 10 -15.93 -24.75 2.84
N GLN A 11 -17.07 -24.51 3.48
CA GLN A 11 -18.40 -24.83 2.93
C GLN A 11 -18.90 -23.79 1.92
N VAL A 12 -18.48 -22.51 2.02
CA VAL A 12 -18.81 -21.46 1.05
C VAL A 12 -18.07 -21.68 -0.28
N SER A 13 -16.86 -22.25 -0.24
CA SER A 13 -16.05 -22.55 -1.43
C SER A 13 -16.71 -23.54 -2.41
N ALA A 14 -17.55 -24.46 -1.93
CA ALA A 14 -18.18 -25.47 -2.78
C ALA A 14 -19.28 -24.88 -3.70
N SER A 15 -20.05 -23.90 -3.21
CA SER A 15 -21.11 -23.24 -4.00
C SER A 15 -20.53 -22.26 -5.05
N HIS A 16 -19.35 -21.68 -4.81
CA HIS A 16 -18.68 -20.78 -5.76
C HIS A 16 -18.06 -21.55 -6.95
N ARG A 17 -17.63 -22.80 -6.75
CA ARG A 17 -17.12 -23.64 -7.86
C ARG A 17 -18.16 -23.94 -8.92
N GLU A 18 -19.42 -24.10 -8.56
CA GLU A 18 -20.51 -24.34 -9.52
C GLU A 18 -20.82 -23.09 -10.36
N LEU A 19 -20.58 -21.89 -9.84
CA LEU A 19 -20.77 -20.63 -10.55
C LEU A 19 -19.64 -20.33 -11.55
N MET A 20 -18.41 -20.79 -11.28
CA MET A 20 -17.25 -20.49 -12.11
C MET A 20 -17.03 -21.51 -13.26
N THR A 21 -17.63 -22.70 -13.22
CA THR A 21 -17.52 -23.71 -14.27
C THR A 21 -18.35 -23.45 -15.53
N GLY A 22 -19.11 -22.36 -15.56
CA GLY A 22 -19.94 -21.95 -16.70
C GLY A 22 -19.33 -20.86 -17.61
N MET A 23 -18.16 -20.34 -17.29
CA MET A 23 -17.50 -19.33 -18.15
C MET A 23 -16.62 -20.04 -19.19
N GLU A 24 -17.17 -20.26 -20.38
CA GLU A 24 -16.41 -20.66 -21.55
C GLU A 24 -15.27 -19.65 -21.80
N ASN A 25 -14.09 -20.20 -21.93
CA ASN A 25 -12.83 -19.51 -22.21
C ASN A 25 -12.87 -18.88 -23.60
N THR A 26 -13.57 -17.78 -23.77
CA THR A 26 -13.40 -16.92 -24.94
C THR A 26 -12.07 -16.20 -24.76
N GLN A 27 -11.03 -16.70 -25.43
CA GLN A 27 -9.81 -15.93 -25.71
C GLN A 27 -10.19 -14.65 -26.47
N ALA A 28 -10.73 -13.67 -25.79
CA ALA A 28 -10.66 -12.30 -26.23
C ALA A 28 -9.19 -11.89 -26.08
N SER A 29 -8.55 -11.54 -27.19
CA SER A 29 -7.26 -10.88 -27.18
C SER A 29 -7.40 -9.63 -26.30
N CYS A 30 -6.90 -9.71 -25.07
CA CYS A 30 -6.88 -8.56 -24.16
C CYS A 30 -6.01 -7.51 -24.85
N PRO A 31 -6.51 -6.32 -25.18
CA PRO A 31 -5.72 -5.25 -25.78
C PRO A 31 -4.89 -4.56 -24.70
N PHE A 32 -4.07 -5.35 -23.96
CA PHE A 32 -3.16 -4.81 -22.98
C PHE A 32 -2.01 -4.14 -23.73
N THR A 33 -2.10 -2.84 -23.90
CA THR A 33 -1.11 -2.05 -24.59
C THR A 33 -0.12 -1.37 -23.67
N ASN A 34 -0.42 -1.33 -22.34
CA ASN A 34 0.37 -0.55 -21.40
C ASN A 34 0.17 -1.02 -19.93
N LEU A 35 1.25 -0.99 -19.11
CA LEU A 35 1.19 -1.36 -17.69
C LEU A 35 0.50 -0.31 -16.81
N LEU A 36 0.32 0.91 -17.30
CA LEU A 36 -0.38 2.00 -16.60
C LEU A 36 -1.86 2.11 -17.02
N ASP A 37 -2.33 1.25 -17.93
CA ASP A 37 -3.74 1.16 -18.30
C ASP A 37 -4.52 0.44 -17.20
N LEU A 38 -5.26 1.21 -16.37
CA LEU A 38 -6.01 0.69 -15.24
C LEU A 38 -7.14 -0.27 -15.66
N ASP A 39 -7.70 -0.10 -16.85
CA ASP A 39 -8.76 -0.97 -17.37
C ASP A 39 -8.26 -2.42 -17.56
N ALA A 40 -6.96 -2.59 -17.77
CA ALA A 40 -6.34 -3.91 -17.89
C ALA A 40 -6.41 -4.75 -16.58
N TYR A 41 -6.63 -4.09 -15.44
CA TYR A 41 -6.66 -4.73 -14.11
C TYR A 41 -8.08 -4.96 -13.59
N ARG A 42 -9.14 -4.56 -14.31
CA ARG A 42 -10.54 -4.69 -13.88
C ARG A 42 -10.95 -6.14 -13.55
N GLU A 43 -10.46 -7.09 -14.34
CA GLU A 43 -10.74 -8.53 -14.14
C GLU A 43 -9.72 -9.21 -13.20
N GLY A 44 -8.88 -8.42 -12.55
CA GLY A 44 -7.78 -8.88 -11.69
C GLY A 44 -6.41 -8.76 -12.35
N MET A 45 -5.38 -9.28 -11.68
CA MET A 45 -3.99 -9.19 -12.15
C MET A 45 -3.80 -9.98 -13.46
N PRO A 46 -3.35 -9.35 -14.55
CA PRO A 46 -3.20 -9.99 -15.88
C PRO A 46 -1.91 -10.82 -15.95
N TYR A 47 -1.81 -11.90 -15.17
CA TYR A 47 -0.58 -12.68 -14.97
C TYR A 47 0.05 -13.19 -16.28
N GLN A 48 -0.77 -13.62 -17.24
CA GLN A 48 -0.23 -14.13 -18.51
C GLN A 48 0.40 -13.01 -19.32
N VAL A 49 -0.23 -11.85 -19.39
CA VAL A 49 0.30 -10.66 -20.08
C VAL A 49 1.61 -10.21 -19.45
N LEU A 50 1.65 -10.16 -18.10
CA LEU A 50 2.88 -9.82 -17.37
C LEU A 50 3.99 -10.87 -17.60
N ALA A 51 3.63 -12.14 -17.80
CA ALA A 51 4.60 -13.17 -18.19
C ALA A 51 5.16 -12.91 -19.60
N ASP A 52 4.30 -12.63 -20.57
CA ASP A 52 4.68 -12.35 -21.97
C ASP A 52 5.55 -11.08 -22.07
N ILE A 53 5.27 -10.06 -21.25
CA ILE A 53 6.11 -8.86 -21.13
C ILE A 53 7.50 -9.22 -20.61
N ARG A 54 7.61 -10.05 -19.56
CA ARG A 54 8.90 -10.49 -19.02
C ARG A 54 9.75 -11.28 -19.99
N GLU A 55 9.16 -11.99 -20.96
CA GLU A 55 9.90 -12.67 -22.03
C GLU A 55 10.62 -11.71 -22.97
N GLN A 56 10.17 -10.46 -23.08
CA GLN A 56 10.78 -9.44 -23.95
C GLN A 56 12.11 -8.90 -23.40
N GLY A 57 12.34 -8.95 -22.09
CA GLY A 57 13.59 -8.47 -21.48
C GLY A 57 13.44 -8.10 -20.01
N SER A 58 14.52 -7.56 -19.43
CA SER A 58 14.51 -7.05 -18.04
C SER A 58 13.87 -5.67 -17.93
N PHE A 59 14.01 -4.87 -19.01
CA PHE A 59 13.28 -3.63 -19.23
C PHE A 59 12.47 -3.71 -20.51
N VAL A 60 11.24 -3.20 -20.50
CA VAL A 60 10.38 -3.10 -21.69
C VAL A 60 9.92 -1.67 -21.84
N HIS A 61 10.00 -1.15 -23.06
CA HIS A 61 9.64 0.22 -23.38
C HIS A 61 8.13 0.34 -23.66
N PHE A 62 7.53 1.37 -23.09
CA PHE A 62 6.12 1.73 -23.33
C PHE A 62 6.00 3.24 -23.47
N ASP A 63 4.90 3.68 -24.06
CA ASP A 63 4.45 5.06 -24.02
C ASP A 63 3.29 5.16 -23.01
N ASP A 64 3.29 6.19 -22.16
CA ASP A 64 2.20 6.44 -21.24
C ASP A 64 0.90 6.69 -22.02
N PRO A 65 -0.20 6.00 -21.74
CA PRO A 65 -1.42 6.07 -22.54
C PRO A 65 -2.13 7.42 -22.46
N THR A 66 -1.89 8.18 -21.39
CA THR A 66 -2.53 9.48 -21.13
C THR A 66 -1.70 10.63 -21.68
N THR A 67 -0.40 10.62 -21.42
CA THR A 67 0.51 11.73 -21.76
C THR A 67 1.31 11.50 -23.04
N GLY A 68 1.45 10.24 -23.47
CA GLY A 68 2.33 9.85 -24.57
C GLY A 68 3.82 9.92 -24.23
N VAL A 69 4.17 10.14 -22.94
CA VAL A 69 5.56 10.18 -22.48
C VAL A 69 6.14 8.77 -22.48
N PRO A 70 7.31 8.52 -23.12
CA PRO A 70 7.92 7.20 -23.11
C PRO A 70 8.49 6.85 -21.73
N TYR A 71 8.35 5.57 -21.33
CA TYR A 71 8.95 5.06 -20.11
C TYR A 71 9.48 3.63 -20.27
N TRP A 72 10.38 3.24 -19.39
CA TRP A 72 10.90 1.88 -19.27
C TRP A 72 10.28 1.17 -18.06
N ALA A 73 9.61 0.06 -18.28
CA ALA A 73 9.14 -0.81 -17.21
C ALA A 73 10.22 -1.83 -16.82
N ALA A 74 10.70 -1.76 -15.58
CA ALA A 74 11.55 -2.78 -14.99
C ALA A 74 10.68 -3.98 -14.57
N VAL A 75 10.74 -5.10 -15.30
CA VAL A 75 9.81 -6.22 -15.16
C VAL A 75 10.45 -7.52 -14.67
N LYS A 76 11.78 -7.53 -14.49
CA LYS A 76 12.53 -8.63 -13.90
C LYS A 76 13.28 -8.20 -12.66
N ARG A 77 13.62 -9.15 -11.79
CA ARG A 77 14.26 -8.90 -10.51
C ARG A 77 15.58 -8.16 -10.63
N ASP A 78 16.42 -8.51 -11.59
CA ASP A 78 17.72 -7.86 -11.84
C ASP A 78 17.56 -6.38 -12.21
N ALA A 79 16.55 -6.03 -13.01
CA ALA A 79 16.22 -4.64 -13.34
C ALA A 79 15.70 -3.87 -12.13
N LEU A 80 14.81 -4.46 -11.36
CA LEU A 80 14.27 -3.87 -10.12
C LEU A 80 15.38 -3.61 -9.10
N ASP A 81 16.28 -4.59 -8.90
CA ASP A 81 17.42 -4.45 -8.00
C ASP A 81 18.39 -3.37 -8.51
N PHE A 82 18.65 -3.31 -9.82
CA PHE A 82 19.49 -2.28 -10.41
C PHE A 82 18.92 -0.87 -10.17
N VAL A 83 17.65 -0.64 -10.45
CA VAL A 83 17.02 0.67 -10.27
C VAL A 83 16.98 1.05 -8.78
N SER A 84 16.53 0.15 -7.90
CA SER A 84 16.31 0.45 -6.49
C SER A 84 17.63 0.63 -5.70
N GLN A 85 18.71 -0.03 -6.11
CA GLN A 85 20.02 0.08 -5.44
C GLN A 85 20.88 1.24 -5.92
N ASN A 86 20.44 1.96 -6.96
CA ASN A 86 21.16 3.07 -7.54
C ASN A 86 20.39 4.41 -7.48
N PRO A 87 20.04 4.90 -6.28
CA PRO A 87 19.22 6.13 -6.15
C PRO A 87 19.93 7.39 -6.68
N GLY A 88 21.24 7.36 -6.85
CA GLY A 88 21.97 8.45 -7.50
C GLY A 88 21.79 8.50 -9.02
N LEU A 89 21.38 7.40 -9.63
CA LEU A 89 21.06 7.30 -11.07
C LEU A 89 19.53 7.39 -11.34
N PHE A 90 18.72 7.01 -10.34
CA PHE A 90 17.28 6.91 -10.46
C PHE A 90 16.60 7.59 -9.28
N SER A 91 16.20 8.84 -9.49
CA SER A 91 15.62 9.71 -8.48
C SER A 91 14.16 9.37 -8.17
N SER A 92 13.80 9.43 -6.88
CA SER A 92 12.41 9.45 -6.42
C SER A 92 11.85 10.87 -6.39
N GLN A 93 12.72 11.89 -6.39
CA GLN A 93 12.33 13.29 -6.12
C GLN A 93 11.94 14.04 -7.39
N ILE A 94 12.58 13.78 -8.54
CA ILE A 94 12.46 14.64 -9.74
C ILE A 94 10.99 14.73 -10.22
N GLU A 95 10.29 13.58 -10.34
CA GLU A 95 8.89 13.55 -10.78
C GLU A 95 8.00 12.77 -9.79
N GLY A 96 8.54 12.45 -8.62
CA GLY A 96 7.86 11.69 -7.61
C GLY A 96 7.90 10.16 -7.82
N PRO A 97 7.60 9.41 -6.74
CA PRO A 97 7.68 7.96 -6.75
C PRO A 97 6.46 7.25 -7.35
N PHE A 98 5.38 7.97 -7.64
CA PHE A 98 4.15 7.43 -8.18
C PHE A 98 4.00 7.78 -9.67
N PRO A 99 3.53 6.86 -10.53
CA PRO A 99 3.33 7.11 -11.95
C PRO A 99 2.02 7.89 -12.19
N MET A 100 1.97 9.11 -11.66
CA MET A 100 0.83 10.01 -11.75
C MET A 100 1.31 11.34 -12.36
N GLU A 101 0.51 11.88 -13.28
CA GLU A 101 0.75 13.20 -13.85
C GLU A 101 -0.30 14.18 -13.33
N PRO A 102 0.09 15.35 -12.81
CA PRO A 102 -0.87 16.31 -12.29
C PRO A 102 -1.64 16.96 -13.45
N GLU A 103 -2.97 16.92 -13.36
CA GLU A 103 -3.87 17.44 -14.36
C GLU A 103 -4.24 18.93 -14.13
N SER A 104 -4.05 19.44 -12.90
CA SER A 104 -4.35 20.80 -12.51
C SER A 104 -3.17 21.49 -11.83
N GLU A 105 -3.21 22.85 -11.74
CA GLU A 105 -2.21 23.61 -11.01
C GLU A 105 -2.20 23.25 -9.52
N MET A 106 -3.36 23.07 -8.92
CA MET A 106 -3.50 22.66 -7.52
C MET A 106 -2.85 21.30 -7.26
N GLN A 107 -3.01 20.33 -8.18
CA GLN A 107 -2.36 19.02 -8.07
C GLN A 107 -0.83 19.14 -8.17
N ARG A 108 -0.31 20.02 -9.04
CA ARG A 108 1.14 20.30 -9.13
C ARG A 108 1.69 20.90 -7.85
N GLU A 109 0.98 21.87 -7.28
CA GLU A 109 1.38 22.47 -6.01
C GLU A 109 1.37 21.45 -4.87
N THR A 110 0.32 20.63 -4.76
CA THR A 110 0.23 19.56 -3.75
C THR A 110 1.35 18.52 -3.93
N MET A 111 1.60 18.11 -5.17
CA MET A 111 2.70 17.19 -5.49
C MET A 111 4.05 17.80 -5.09
N GLN A 112 4.30 19.08 -5.37
CA GLN A 112 5.55 19.73 -5.00
C GLN A 112 5.74 19.75 -3.47
N VAL A 113 4.69 20.07 -2.72
CA VAL A 113 4.75 20.02 -1.24
C VAL A 113 5.01 18.60 -0.74
N MET A 114 4.43 17.57 -1.35
CA MET A 114 4.73 16.17 -1.05
C MET A 114 6.20 15.83 -1.33
N LEU A 115 6.74 16.22 -2.50
CA LEU A 115 8.13 15.98 -2.88
C LEU A 115 9.12 16.60 -1.90
N ASP A 116 8.76 17.73 -1.34
CA ASP A 116 9.61 18.46 -0.40
C ASP A 116 9.58 17.91 1.03
N ASN A 117 8.48 17.29 1.45
CA ASN A 117 8.22 16.92 2.84
C ASN A 117 8.04 15.41 3.11
N ALA A 118 7.56 14.62 2.14
CA ALA A 118 7.38 13.19 2.32
C ALA A 118 8.66 12.41 1.99
N PHE A 119 9.24 11.71 2.96
CA PHE A 119 10.53 11.04 2.75
C PHE A 119 10.50 9.92 1.69
N ILE A 120 9.33 9.37 1.34
CA ILE A 120 9.20 8.40 0.23
C ILE A 120 9.58 9.02 -1.12
N ALA A 121 9.42 10.35 -1.25
CA ALA A 121 9.75 11.11 -2.43
C ALA A 121 11.16 11.74 -2.40
N MET A 122 11.93 11.52 -1.36
CA MET A 122 13.26 12.11 -1.21
C MET A 122 14.37 11.19 -1.71
N ASP A 123 15.43 11.79 -2.22
CA ASP A 123 16.68 11.11 -2.53
C ASP A 123 17.69 11.18 -1.38
N PRO A 124 18.71 10.27 -1.32
CA PRO A 124 19.81 10.41 -0.40
C PRO A 124 20.64 11.70 -0.66
N PRO A 125 21.18 12.37 0.38
CA PRO A 125 21.19 11.99 1.79
C PRO A 125 19.91 12.39 2.57
N LYS A 126 19.06 13.27 1.99
CA LYS A 126 17.87 13.83 2.63
C LYS A 126 16.93 12.72 3.13
N HIS A 127 16.62 11.74 2.27
CA HIS A 127 15.82 10.56 2.64
C HIS A 127 16.27 9.89 3.94
N MET A 128 17.59 9.63 4.06
CA MET A 128 18.14 8.93 5.22
C MET A 128 18.02 9.74 6.52
N ALA A 129 18.17 11.07 6.44
CA ALA A 129 18.01 11.96 7.57
C ALA A 129 16.56 11.93 8.10
N HIS A 130 15.58 12.08 7.21
CA HIS A 130 14.16 12.09 7.55
C HIS A 130 13.67 10.73 8.05
N ARG A 131 14.01 9.64 7.35
CA ARG A 131 13.61 8.27 7.74
C ARG A 131 14.17 7.88 9.12
N ARG A 132 15.31 8.41 9.51
CA ARG A 132 15.95 8.13 10.82
C ARG A 132 15.04 8.55 11.98
N VAL A 133 14.26 9.62 11.82
CA VAL A 133 13.37 10.16 12.87
C VAL A 133 12.37 9.08 13.35
N VAL A 134 11.81 8.32 12.43
CA VAL A 134 10.80 7.29 12.77
C VAL A 134 11.38 5.89 12.98
N ARG A 135 12.65 5.68 12.63
CA ARG A 135 13.27 4.34 12.58
C ARG A 135 13.10 3.52 13.86
N ASP A 136 13.26 4.16 15.01
CA ASP A 136 13.30 3.46 16.29
C ASP A 136 11.90 2.97 16.72
N ALA A 137 10.84 3.61 16.23
CA ALA A 137 9.46 3.17 16.42
C ALA A 137 9.09 1.92 15.59
N PHE A 138 9.86 1.63 14.51
CA PHE A 138 9.62 0.49 13.61
C PHE A 138 10.72 -0.59 13.68
N THR A 139 11.48 -0.64 14.77
CA THR A 139 12.43 -1.73 14.98
C THR A 139 11.71 -3.06 15.23
N PRO A 140 12.33 -4.22 14.93
CA PRO A 140 11.74 -5.54 15.23
C PRO A 140 11.32 -5.67 16.69
N LYS A 141 12.07 -5.07 17.62
CA LYS A 141 11.74 -5.07 19.06
C LYS A 141 10.46 -4.25 19.34
N ALA A 142 10.34 -3.07 18.74
CA ALA A 142 9.15 -2.22 18.92
C ALA A 142 7.90 -2.89 18.32
N VAL A 143 8.03 -3.48 17.13
CA VAL A 143 6.93 -4.22 16.48
C VAL A 143 6.51 -5.44 17.31
N ALA A 144 7.47 -6.23 17.80
CA ALA A 144 7.17 -7.39 18.66
C ALA A 144 6.47 -7.00 19.97
N ALA A 145 6.74 -5.81 20.50
CA ALA A 145 6.05 -5.32 21.69
C ALA A 145 4.55 -5.04 21.47
N MET A 146 4.14 -4.78 20.22
CA MET A 146 2.74 -4.57 19.85
C MET A 146 1.97 -5.87 19.60
N GLU A 147 2.66 -6.97 19.36
CA GLU A 147 2.03 -8.24 18.95
C GLU A 147 0.92 -8.72 19.91
N PRO A 148 1.09 -8.72 21.25
CA PRO A 148 0.03 -9.17 22.17
C PRO A 148 -1.25 -8.35 22.02
N TRP A 149 -1.12 -7.04 21.85
CA TRP A 149 -2.25 -6.14 21.66
C TRP A 149 -2.90 -6.35 20.29
N LEU A 150 -2.11 -6.44 19.21
CA LEU A 150 -2.61 -6.73 17.85
C LEU A 150 -3.37 -8.07 17.81
N ARG A 151 -2.87 -9.12 18.49
CA ARG A 151 -3.58 -10.41 18.60
C ARG A 151 -4.91 -10.28 19.32
N GLN A 152 -4.98 -9.45 20.36
CA GLN A 152 -6.24 -9.18 21.06
C GLN A 152 -7.25 -8.47 20.15
N GLN A 153 -6.81 -7.47 19.37
CA GLN A 153 -7.67 -6.77 18.40
C GLN A 153 -8.15 -7.71 17.29
N ALA A 154 -7.22 -8.46 16.67
CA ALA A 154 -7.56 -9.45 15.66
C ALA A 154 -8.58 -10.48 16.16
N LYS A 155 -8.39 -10.98 17.41
CA LYS A 155 -9.35 -11.91 18.01
C LYS A 155 -10.74 -11.27 18.19
N ALA A 156 -10.81 -10.04 18.64
CA ALA A 156 -12.09 -9.33 18.84
C ALA A 156 -12.83 -9.13 17.51
N ILE A 157 -12.11 -8.81 16.43
CA ILE A 157 -12.65 -8.68 15.08
C ILE A 157 -13.23 -10.04 14.63
N VAL A 158 -12.43 -11.10 14.73
CA VAL A 158 -12.85 -12.46 14.31
C VAL A 158 -14.04 -12.96 15.14
N ASP A 159 -14.04 -12.77 16.45
CA ASP A 159 -15.16 -13.18 17.32
C ASP A 159 -16.48 -12.48 16.94
N ARG A 160 -16.41 -11.20 16.55
CA ARG A 160 -17.56 -10.42 16.11
C ARG A 160 -18.18 -11.00 14.83
N VAL A 161 -17.38 -11.22 13.79
CA VAL A 161 -17.87 -11.73 12.50
C VAL A 161 -18.29 -13.22 12.58
N ALA A 162 -17.60 -14.00 13.41
CA ALA A 162 -17.95 -15.39 13.66
C ALA A 162 -19.33 -15.54 14.33
N ALA A 163 -19.70 -14.60 15.19
CA ALA A 163 -21.01 -14.57 15.83
C ALA A 163 -22.13 -14.21 14.84
N ALA A 164 -21.84 -13.38 13.84
CA ALA A 164 -22.77 -12.99 12.78
C ALA A 164 -23.01 -14.10 11.74
N GLY A 165 -22.02 -14.99 11.55
CA GLY A 165 -22.09 -16.14 10.62
C GLY A 165 -21.76 -15.80 9.16
N SER A 166 -21.72 -14.53 8.79
CA SER A 166 -21.26 -13.98 7.51
C SER A 166 -20.80 -12.56 7.70
N CYS A 167 -19.91 -12.07 6.84
CA CYS A 167 -19.42 -10.69 6.88
C CYS A 167 -19.02 -10.22 5.48
N GLU A 168 -18.92 -8.90 5.31
CA GLU A 168 -18.14 -8.29 4.25
C GLU A 168 -16.68 -8.28 4.72
N PHE A 169 -15.84 -9.16 4.12
CA PHE A 169 -14.52 -9.47 4.66
C PHE A 169 -13.57 -8.28 4.57
N VAL A 170 -13.63 -7.49 3.50
CA VAL A 170 -12.71 -6.36 3.29
C VAL A 170 -12.96 -5.29 4.34
N GLU A 171 -14.20 -4.87 4.53
CA GLU A 171 -14.56 -3.79 5.45
C GLU A 171 -14.52 -4.24 6.91
N GLU A 172 -15.11 -5.41 7.22
CA GLU A 172 -15.32 -5.84 8.60
C GLU A 172 -14.13 -6.59 9.21
N VAL A 173 -13.16 -7.04 8.38
CA VAL A 173 -12.00 -7.81 8.85
C VAL A 173 -10.69 -7.21 8.35
N ALA A 174 -10.48 -7.16 7.03
CA ALA A 174 -9.17 -6.83 6.48
C ALA A 174 -8.76 -5.37 6.71
N ALA A 175 -9.71 -4.43 6.66
CA ALA A 175 -9.46 -3.00 6.89
C ALA A 175 -9.37 -2.62 8.37
N GLU A 176 -10.04 -3.34 9.25
CA GLU A 176 -10.18 -2.98 10.67
C GLU A 176 -8.84 -3.00 11.41
N LEU A 177 -8.10 -4.11 11.33
CA LEU A 177 -6.88 -4.27 12.12
C LEU A 177 -5.77 -3.30 11.73
N PRO A 178 -5.44 -3.10 10.43
CA PRO A 178 -4.44 -2.11 10.02
C PRO A 178 -4.80 -0.69 10.45
N LEU A 179 -6.06 -0.30 10.29
CA LEU A 179 -6.53 1.02 10.69
C LEU A 179 -6.36 1.24 12.20
N ILE A 180 -6.81 0.28 13.03
CA ILE A 180 -6.62 0.33 14.48
C ILE A 180 -5.14 0.47 14.85
N ALA A 181 -4.27 -0.30 14.18
CA ALA A 181 -2.84 -0.28 14.44
C ALA A 181 -2.20 1.08 14.11
N VAL A 182 -2.55 1.65 12.97
CA VAL A 182 -2.03 2.97 12.56
C VAL A 182 -2.51 4.08 13.50
N LEU A 183 -3.79 4.09 13.86
CA LEU A 183 -4.35 5.09 14.77
C LEU A 183 -3.70 5.02 16.16
N GLU A 184 -3.45 3.82 16.67
CA GLU A 184 -2.73 3.60 17.94
C GLU A 184 -1.29 4.11 17.87
N LEU A 185 -0.56 3.77 16.80
CA LEU A 185 0.82 4.21 16.59
C LEU A 185 0.95 5.73 16.52
N MET A 186 -0.03 6.38 15.91
CA MET A 186 -0.06 7.84 15.71
C MET A 186 -0.75 8.59 16.86
N GLY A 187 -1.23 7.89 17.88
CA GLY A 187 -1.90 8.52 19.02
C GLY A 187 -3.22 9.21 18.66
N VAL A 188 -3.91 8.71 17.65
CA VAL A 188 -5.21 9.25 17.21
C VAL A 188 -6.32 8.73 18.11
N PRO A 189 -7.25 9.58 18.59
CA PRO A 189 -8.40 9.17 19.37
C PRO A 189 -9.28 8.13 18.64
N GLN A 190 -9.83 7.17 19.41
CA GLN A 190 -10.64 6.11 18.82
C GLN A 190 -11.97 6.60 18.21
N GLU A 191 -12.50 7.71 18.70
CA GLU A 191 -13.70 8.36 18.18
C GLU A 191 -13.52 8.86 16.76
N ASP A 192 -12.29 9.17 16.33
CA ASP A 192 -11.99 9.67 14.99
C ASP A 192 -11.81 8.55 13.96
N ARG A 193 -11.84 7.27 14.39
CA ARG A 193 -11.56 6.10 13.54
C ARG A 193 -12.39 6.06 12.27
N LYS A 194 -13.71 6.36 12.36
CA LYS A 194 -14.60 6.33 11.20
C LYS A 194 -14.18 7.37 10.14
N GLN A 195 -13.84 8.57 10.58
CA GLN A 195 -13.38 9.63 9.70
C GLN A 195 -12.07 9.25 9.00
N PHE A 196 -11.16 8.61 9.74
CA PHE A 196 -9.91 8.11 9.14
C PHE A 196 -10.13 7.02 8.11
N PHE A 197 -11.08 6.12 8.34
CA PHE A 197 -11.45 5.11 7.35
C PHE A 197 -11.96 5.74 6.04
N GLU A 198 -12.83 6.74 6.14
CA GLU A 198 -13.34 7.49 5.00
C GLU A 198 -12.21 8.25 4.28
N TRP A 199 -11.37 8.96 5.00
CA TRP A 199 -10.23 9.68 4.44
C TRP A 199 -9.23 8.78 3.72
N THR A 200 -8.84 7.65 4.32
CA THR A 200 -7.89 6.73 3.69
C THR A 200 -8.44 6.13 2.41
N ASN A 201 -9.73 5.80 2.36
CA ASN A 201 -10.38 5.31 1.16
C ASN A 201 -10.32 6.35 0.03
N ILE A 202 -10.74 7.59 0.30
CA ILE A 202 -10.75 8.66 -0.70
C ILE A 202 -9.32 8.96 -1.20
N MET A 203 -8.34 9.02 -0.29
CA MET A 203 -6.95 9.30 -0.66
C MET A 203 -6.29 8.17 -1.45
N ALA A 204 -6.64 6.91 -1.16
CA ALA A 204 -6.03 5.75 -1.81
C ALA A 204 -6.70 5.38 -3.14
N PHE A 205 -7.99 5.68 -3.27
CA PHE A 205 -8.84 5.27 -4.40
C PHE A 205 -9.56 6.48 -5.03
N GLY A 206 -8.90 7.63 -5.04
CA GLY A 206 -9.48 8.88 -5.59
C GLY A 206 -9.85 8.81 -7.07
N ASP A 207 -9.28 7.85 -7.80
CA ASP A 207 -9.60 7.59 -9.21
C ASP A 207 -10.75 6.59 -9.39
N ASP A 208 -11.24 5.97 -8.31
CA ASP A 208 -12.36 5.03 -8.35
C ASP A 208 -13.69 5.79 -8.19
N PRO A 209 -14.56 5.82 -9.23
CA PRO A 209 -15.82 6.57 -9.20
C PRO A 209 -16.84 6.05 -8.19
N ASP A 210 -16.67 4.83 -7.66
CA ASP A 210 -17.51 4.27 -6.62
C ASP A 210 -17.11 4.76 -5.21
N ILE A 211 -15.90 5.33 -5.06
CA ILE A 211 -15.32 5.76 -3.78
C ILE A 211 -15.19 7.28 -3.70
N ALA A 212 -14.74 7.92 -4.77
CA ALA A 212 -14.49 9.36 -4.81
C ALA A 212 -15.08 10.00 -6.07
N THR A 213 -15.33 11.31 -6.03
CA THR A 213 -15.82 12.07 -7.18
C THR A 213 -14.70 12.48 -8.14
N GLY A 214 -13.46 12.15 -7.81
CA GLY A 214 -12.28 12.40 -8.61
C GLY A 214 -11.07 12.90 -7.83
N PRO A 215 -9.94 13.15 -8.50
CA PRO A 215 -8.68 13.55 -7.87
C PRO A 215 -8.75 14.83 -7.03
N ASP A 216 -9.66 15.76 -7.35
CA ASP A 216 -9.83 16.99 -6.59
C ASP A 216 -10.40 16.72 -5.18
N GLU A 217 -11.25 15.72 -5.03
CA GLU A 217 -11.75 15.29 -3.71
C GLU A 217 -10.62 14.66 -2.89
N ALA A 218 -9.80 13.81 -3.49
CA ALA A 218 -8.65 13.22 -2.82
C ALA A 218 -7.65 14.29 -2.34
N ASN A 219 -7.44 15.35 -3.13
CA ASN A 219 -6.62 16.48 -2.73
C ASN A 219 -7.25 17.26 -1.57
N ALA A 220 -8.56 17.55 -1.63
CA ALA A 220 -9.27 18.24 -0.55
C ALA A 220 -9.18 17.47 0.77
N VAL A 221 -9.39 16.15 0.73
CA VAL A 221 -9.24 15.26 1.89
C VAL A 221 -7.80 15.25 2.41
N SER A 222 -6.81 15.28 1.53
CA SER A 222 -5.40 15.37 1.94
C SER A 222 -5.12 16.64 2.74
N PHE A 223 -5.72 17.77 2.36
CA PHE A 223 -5.62 19.01 3.14
C PHE A 223 -6.31 18.93 4.50
N GLU A 224 -7.48 18.28 4.59
CA GLU A 224 -8.16 18.06 5.87
C GLU A 224 -7.28 17.21 6.82
N VAL A 225 -6.65 16.15 6.30
CA VAL A 225 -5.74 15.30 7.06
C VAL A 225 -4.50 16.08 7.51
N ILE A 226 -3.93 16.94 6.66
CA ILE A 226 -2.81 17.83 7.03
C ILE A 226 -3.21 18.73 8.21
N LEU A 227 -4.34 19.40 8.12
CA LEU A 227 -4.83 20.28 9.20
C LEU A 227 -5.06 19.50 10.50
N TYR A 228 -5.68 18.31 10.41
CA TYR A 228 -5.87 17.44 11.56
C TYR A 228 -4.53 17.02 12.18
N ALA A 229 -3.56 16.61 11.36
CA ALA A 229 -2.24 16.19 11.83
C ALA A 229 -1.50 17.32 12.55
N MET A 230 -1.55 18.55 12.02
CA MET A 230 -0.96 19.73 12.66
C MET A 230 -1.62 20.05 14.01
N GLU A 231 -2.94 19.92 14.11
CA GLU A 231 -3.65 20.13 15.37
C GLU A 231 -3.36 19.01 16.38
N LEU A 232 -3.28 17.76 15.91
CA LEU A 232 -2.88 16.62 16.72
C LEU A 232 -1.46 16.82 17.28
N ALA A 233 -0.51 17.29 16.45
CA ALA A 233 0.85 17.60 16.87
C ALA A 233 0.90 18.59 18.04
N LYS A 234 0.10 19.66 17.96
CA LYS A 234 0.01 20.66 19.04
C LYS A 234 -0.48 20.05 20.34
N LYS A 235 -1.57 19.25 20.29
CA LYS A 235 -2.13 18.58 21.47
C LYS A 235 -1.16 17.58 22.08
N GLN A 236 -0.46 16.81 21.23
CA GLN A 236 0.45 15.76 21.66
C GLN A 236 1.76 16.30 22.26
N ARG A 237 2.15 17.54 21.98
CA ARG A 237 3.29 18.19 22.67
C ARG A 237 3.05 18.42 24.15
N GLU A 238 1.80 18.36 24.63
CA GLU A 238 1.46 18.40 26.04
C GLU A 238 1.56 17.04 26.75
N GLY A 239 1.55 15.92 25.98
CA GLY A 239 1.71 14.57 26.48
C GLY A 239 1.55 13.54 25.37
N PHE A 240 2.61 12.78 25.10
CA PHE A 240 2.65 11.81 24.01
C PHE A 240 1.79 10.58 24.30
N THR A 241 1.00 10.14 23.31
CA THR A 241 0.15 8.95 23.43
C THR A 241 0.54 7.82 22.47
N GLY A 242 1.41 8.06 21.48
CA GLY A 242 1.87 7.04 20.55
C GLY A 242 3.39 7.09 20.31
N PRO A 243 4.05 5.94 20.11
CA PRO A 243 5.50 5.88 19.97
C PRO A 243 6.02 6.56 18.70
N VAL A 244 5.24 6.53 17.60
CA VAL A 244 5.62 7.16 16.35
C VAL A 244 5.45 8.67 16.43
N ILE A 245 4.33 9.14 16.95
CA ILE A 245 4.09 10.59 17.13
C ILE A 245 5.10 11.21 18.09
N GLN A 246 5.47 10.50 19.16
CA GLN A 246 6.52 10.95 20.06
C GLN A 246 7.85 11.09 19.30
N ALA A 247 8.27 10.04 18.57
CA ALA A 247 9.52 10.06 17.81
C ALA A 247 9.55 11.20 16.78
N LEU A 248 8.42 11.48 16.14
CA LEU A 248 8.29 12.59 15.20
C LEU A 248 8.41 13.94 15.91
N LEU A 249 7.67 14.16 16.99
CA LEU A 249 7.62 15.47 17.67
C LEU A 249 8.90 15.82 18.46
N GLU A 250 9.68 14.82 18.87
CA GLU A 250 11.00 14.97 19.51
C GLU A 250 12.15 14.88 18.51
N GLY A 251 11.86 14.54 17.23
CA GLY A 251 12.85 14.28 16.22
C GLY A 251 13.48 15.55 15.66
N GLU A 252 14.73 15.40 15.21
CA GLU A 252 15.51 16.44 14.55
C GLU A 252 16.03 15.93 13.19
N VAL A 253 16.05 16.82 12.22
CA VAL A 253 16.72 16.63 10.94
C VAL A 253 17.81 17.68 10.82
N ASP A 254 19.08 17.25 10.69
CA ASP A 254 20.25 18.12 10.62
C ASP A 254 20.39 19.10 11.81
N GLY A 255 19.90 18.69 12.98
CA GLY A 255 19.97 19.47 14.23
C GLY A 255 18.83 20.47 14.43
N GLU A 256 17.86 20.49 13.51
CA GLU A 256 16.65 21.32 13.62
C GLU A 256 15.43 20.43 13.90
N PRO A 257 14.49 20.84 14.77
CA PRO A 257 13.24 20.13 14.97
C PRO A 257 12.46 19.99 13.65
N ILE A 258 11.73 18.88 13.48
CA ILE A 258 10.90 18.72 12.29
C ILE A 258 9.80 19.78 12.24
N SER A 259 9.50 20.29 11.03
CA SER A 259 8.42 21.25 10.82
C SER A 259 7.04 20.60 10.97
N ASP A 260 6.00 21.40 11.20
CA ASP A 260 4.62 20.92 11.25
C ASP A 260 4.18 20.34 9.90
N GLU A 261 4.67 20.88 8.79
CA GLU A 261 4.43 20.35 7.44
C GLU A 261 5.08 18.98 7.25
N MET A 262 6.34 18.83 7.64
CA MET A 262 7.01 17.54 7.58
C MET A 262 6.29 16.50 8.45
N PHE A 263 5.87 16.89 9.67
CA PHE A 263 5.09 16.02 10.53
C PHE A 263 3.82 15.56 9.83
N ALA A 264 3.04 16.48 9.24
CA ALA A 264 1.78 16.16 8.58
C ALA A 264 1.97 15.21 7.38
N TRP A 265 3.01 15.42 6.56
CA TRP A 265 3.30 14.52 5.44
C TRP A 265 3.78 13.13 5.89
N VAL A 266 4.57 13.04 6.94
CA VAL A 266 4.95 11.74 7.53
C VAL A 266 3.72 11.05 8.13
N PHE A 267 2.82 11.81 8.76
CA PHE A 267 1.54 11.31 9.27
C PHE A 267 0.69 10.69 8.15
N ILE A 268 0.48 11.40 7.03
CA ILE A 268 -0.23 10.89 5.85
C ILE A 268 0.45 9.62 5.32
N LEU A 269 1.77 9.63 5.17
CA LEU A 269 2.53 8.51 4.63
C LEU A 269 2.34 7.24 5.48
N ILE A 270 2.35 7.37 6.80
CA ILE A 270 2.15 6.24 7.71
C ILE A 270 0.68 5.79 7.68
N MET A 271 -0.25 6.73 7.64
CA MET A 271 -1.68 6.46 7.61
C MET A 271 -2.09 5.69 6.35
N VAL A 272 -1.74 6.21 5.17
CA VAL A 272 -2.08 5.57 3.89
C VAL A 272 -1.26 4.28 3.69
N GLY A 273 0.06 4.37 3.85
CA GLY A 273 0.96 3.23 3.60
C GLY A 273 0.78 2.06 4.57
N GLY A 274 0.37 2.32 5.81
CA GLY A 274 0.17 1.29 6.83
C GLY A 274 -1.23 0.65 6.79
N ASN A 275 -2.24 1.37 6.30
CA ASN A 275 -3.61 0.88 6.24
C ASN A 275 -3.88 0.11 4.94
N GLU A 276 -3.81 0.77 3.79
CA GLU A 276 -4.30 0.23 2.52
C GLU A 276 -3.52 -0.98 2.02
N SER A 277 -2.19 -0.96 2.13
CA SER A 277 -1.37 -2.08 1.68
C SER A 277 -1.62 -3.35 2.50
N THR A 278 -1.82 -3.22 3.80
CA THR A 278 -2.09 -4.34 4.71
C THR A 278 -3.51 -4.88 4.52
N ARG A 279 -4.50 -3.99 4.33
CA ARG A 279 -5.87 -4.36 3.97
C ARG A 279 -5.89 -5.18 2.68
N THR A 280 -5.27 -4.68 1.63
CA THR A 280 -5.19 -5.32 0.32
C THR A 280 -4.51 -6.69 0.42
N ALA A 281 -3.36 -6.78 1.09
CA ALA A 281 -2.64 -8.05 1.29
C ALA A 281 -3.48 -9.08 2.06
N THR A 282 -4.20 -8.64 3.11
CA THR A 282 -5.07 -9.51 3.91
C THR A 282 -6.27 -10.01 3.12
N ALA A 283 -6.95 -9.13 2.36
CA ALA A 283 -8.09 -9.47 1.54
C ALA A 283 -7.71 -10.45 0.42
N HIS A 284 -6.65 -10.16 -0.30
CA HIS A 284 -6.14 -11.04 -1.36
C HIS A 284 -5.59 -12.37 -0.82
N GLY A 285 -4.89 -12.36 0.31
CA GLY A 285 -4.41 -13.57 0.96
C GLY A 285 -5.56 -14.51 1.32
N MET A 286 -6.64 -13.97 1.89
CA MET A 286 -7.84 -14.77 2.20
C MET A 286 -8.51 -15.30 0.93
N ARG A 287 -8.64 -14.48 -0.12
CA ARG A 287 -9.18 -14.93 -1.41
C ARG A 287 -8.39 -16.09 -1.98
N LEU A 288 -7.04 -16.00 -1.98
CA LEU A 288 -6.16 -17.08 -2.44
C LEU A 288 -6.36 -18.37 -1.64
N LEU A 289 -6.54 -18.28 -0.32
CA LEU A 289 -6.81 -19.45 0.52
C LEU A 289 -8.20 -20.05 0.23
N MET A 290 -9.21 -19.23 -0.04
CA MET A 290 -10.54 -19.72 -0.43
C MET A 290 -10.51 -20.41 -1.80
N GLU A 291 -9.72 -19.93 -2.74
CA GLU A 291 -9.49 -20.53 -4.07
C GLU A 291 -8.64 -21.81 -4.00
N ASN A 292 -7.84 -22.00 -2.92
CA ASN A 292 -6.96 -23.14 -2.70
C ASN A 292 -7.22 -23.80 -1.34
N PRO A 293 -8.35 -24.51 -1.18
CA PRO A 293 -8.81 -25.02 0.12
C PRO A 293 -7.90 -26.09 0.74
N ASP A 294 -7.13 -26.81 -0.07
CA ASP A 294 -6.09 -27.73 0.39
C ASP A 294 -4.94 -27.00 1.11
N GLN A 295 -4.52 -25.84 0.62
CA GLN A 295 -3.54 -24.99 1.28
C GLN A 295 -4.09 -24.34 2.55
N LEU A 296 -5.35 -23.90 2.52
CA LEU A 296 -6.02 -23.42 3.73
C LEU A 296 -6.05 -24.50 4.81
N GLN A 297 -6.42 -25.75 4.45
CA GLN A 297 -6.45 -26.85 5.40
C GLN A 297 -5.04 -27.16 5.92
N HIS A 298 -4.01 -27.10 5.06
CA HIS A 298 -2.63 -27.28 5.49
C HIS A 298 -2.24 -26.26 6.57
N LEU A 299 -2.52 -24.97 6.40
CA LEU A 299 -2.22 -23.94 7.39
C LEU A 299 -3.05 -24.08 8.68
N VAL A 300 -4.23 -24.68 8.61
CA VAL A 300 -5.01 -25.02 9.83
C VAL A 300 -4.34 -26.15 10.62
N ASP A 301 -3.80 -27.16 9.92
CA ASP A 301 -3.15 -28.30 10.52
C ASP A 301 -1.69 -28.00 10.94
N HIS A 302 -1.06 -27.03 10.26
CA HIS A 302 0.33 -26.60 10.44
C HIS A 302 0.46 -25.08 10.59
N PRO A 303 0.00 -24.50 11.71
CA PRO A 303 0.03 -23.04 11.90
C PRO A 303 1.45 -22.45 11.98
N GLU A 304 2.47 -23.28 12.18
CA GLU A 304 3.88 -22.90 12.11
C GLU A 304 4.31 -22.44 10.71
N ASP A 305 3.61 -22.84 9.64
CA ASP A 305 3.91 -22.47 8.26
C ASP A 305 3.23 -21.14 7.85
N ILE A 306 2.40 -20.54 8.72
CA ILE A 306 1.74 -19.25 8.42
C ILE A 306 2.73 -18.13 8.06
N PRO A 307 3.89 -17.96 8.73
CA PRO A 307 4.84 -16.93 8.35
C PRO A 307 5.34 -17.07 6.90
N ASP A 308 5.66 -18.27 6.46
CA ASP A 308 6.13 -18.52 5.09
C ASP A 308 4.99 -18.33 4.06
N ALA A 309 3.77 -18.72 4.43
CA ALA A 309 2.59 -18.47 3.61
C ALA A 309 2.30 -16.96 3.42
N ILE A 310 2.53 -16.13 4.44
CA ILE A 310 2.38 -14.67 4.35
C ILE A 310 3.39 -14.11 3.33
N GLU A 311 4.66 -14.51 3.40
CA GLU A 311 5.67 -14.07 2.44
C GLU A 311 5.30 -14.46 0.99
N GLU A 312 4.75 -15.66 0.78
CA GLU A 312 4.28 -16.10 -0.54
C GLU A 312 3.05 -15.31 -1.01
N MET A 313 2.10 -15.01 -0.12
CA MET A 313 0.96 -14.16 -0.45
C MET A 313 1.41 -12.76 -0.89
N LEU A 314 2.35 -12.14 -0.17
CA LEU A 314 2.94 -10.84 -0.51
C LEU A 314 3.71 -10.87 -1.84
N ARG A 315 4.40 -11.96 -2.12
CA ARG A 315 5.10 -12.14 -3.39
C ARG A 315 4.12 -12.28 -4.57
N TYR A 316 3.08 -13.08 -4.40
CA TYR A 316 2.12 -13.41 -5.45
C TYR A 316 1.18 -12.25 -5.77
N ASN A 317 0.72 -11.54 -4.75
CA ASN A 317 -0.28 -10.48 -4.88
C ASN A 317 0.20 -9.21 -4.18
N THR A 318 0.86 -8.34 -4.95
CA THR A 318 1.37 -7.08 -4.43
C THR A 318 0.26 -6.04 -4.25
N ALA A 319 0.34 -5.24 -3.18
CA ALA A 319 -0.56 -4.10 -2.96
C ALA A 319 -0.21 -2.90 -3.86
N PHE A 320 1.04 -2.80 -4.34
CA PHE A 320 1.50 -1.74 -5.24
C PHE A 320 1.94 -2.35 -6.56
N ILE A 321 1.30 -1.95 -7.65
CA ILE A 321 1.58 -2.48 -9.00
C ILE A 321 2.87 -1.88 -9.56
N ALA A 322 3.04 -0.56 -9.40
CA ALA A 322 4.18 0.16 -9.95
C ALA A 322 4.64 1.31 -9.06
N MET A 323 5.92 1.61 -9.16
CA MET A 323 6.56 2.80 -8.59
C MET A 323 7.43 3.44 -9.67
N ARG A 324 7.48 4.79 -9.70
CA ARG A 324 8.27 5.54 -10.68
C ARG A 324 9.65 5.90 -10.12
N ARG A 325 10.62 5.97 -11.01
CA ARG A 325 11.93 6.61 -10.81
C ARG A 325 12.31 7.36 -12.08
N THR A 326 12.94 8.52 -11.90
CA THR A 326 13.41 9.34 -13.02
C THR A 326 14.93 9.23 -13.14
N ALA A 327 15.44 8.93 -14.33
CA ALA A 327 16.87 8.90 -14.59
C ALA A 327 17.45 10.31 -14.40
N THR A 328 18.56 10.44 -13.64
CA THR A 328 19.22 11.72 -13.36
C THR A 328 20.22 12.10 -14.44
N GLN A 329 20.60 11.16 -15.28
CA GLN A 329 21.56 11.28 -16.37
C GLN A 329 21.39 10.12 -17.35
N ASP A 330 22.07 10.17 -18.48
CA ASP A 330 22.14 9.02 -19.39
C ASP A 330 22.77 7.82 -18.67
N VAL A 331 22.10 6.66 -18.74
CA VAL A 331 22.53 5.43 -18.07
C VAL A 331 22.55 4.28 -19.05
N GLU A 332 23.64 3.53 -19.08
CA GLU A 332 23.77 2.28 -19.82
C GLU A 332 23.81 1.08 -18.86
N TRP A 333 22.98 0.07 -19.12
CA TRP A 333 22.96 -1.16 -18.32
C TRP A 333 22.55 -2.36 -19.17
N ASN A 334 23.41 -3.38 -19.26
CA ASN A 334 23.13 -4.66 -19.95
C ASN A 334 22.53 -4.49 -21.37
N GLY A 335 22.96 -3.47 -22.11
CA GLY A 335 22.48 -3.17 -23.47
C GLY A 335 21.21 -2.30 -23.52
N TYR A 336 20.69 -1.86 -22.37
CA TYR A 336 19.63 -0.85 -22.29
C TYR A 336 20.24 0.54 -22.11
N SER A 337 19.62 1.54 -22.76
CA SER A 337 20.04 2.95 -22.68
C SER A 337 18.85 3.79 -22.19
N PHE A 338 19.05 4.48 -21.09
CA PHE A 338 18.06 5.39 -20.48
C PHE A 338 18.56 6.82 -20.68
N LYS A 339 17.69 7.73 -21.10
CA LYS A 339 18.01 9.14 -21.34
C LYS A 339 17.21 10.05 -20.42
#